data_b6295cf72b7f85864d36cba89f565d70
#
_entry.id   b6295cf72b7f85864d36cba89f565d70
#
_cell.length_a   1.000
_cell.length_b   1.000
_cell.length_c   1.000
_cell.angle_alpha   90.00
_cell.angle_beta   90.00
_cell.angle_gamma   90.00
#
_symmetry.space_group_name_H-M   'P 1'
#
loop_
_entity.id
_entity.type
_entity.pdbx_description
1 polymer ?
#
loop_
_entity_poly.entity_id
_entity_poly.type
_entity_poly.pdbx_seq_one_letter_code
_entity_poly.pdbx_strand_id
1 'polypeptide(L)'
;CISLNLYGKTGSITGLEIPRFVSLKSNDVNIRVGPSINYPIELKYVTQNLPLEIIDEFDVWRKSRDQEGNIGWIHKSLIKGDRYIITGSKINAETDLFSRPRGQTVGLIKKNNIFKLESCNLNWCKISKGSVNGWVLKENIWGIYEGEIYNRKFYQPLINQYWKILNSGLFN
;
A
#
# COMPACT_ATOMS: atom_id res chain seq x y z
N CYS A 1 2.51 -25.03 18.59
CA CYS A 1 2.59 -23.76 17.83
C CYS A 1 2.59 -24.10 16.34
N ILE A 2 1.45 -23.93 15.69
CA ILE A 2 1.34 -24.08 14.23
C ILE A 2 1.62 -22.69 13.66
N SER A 3 2.81 -22.51 13.09
CA SER A 3 3.11 -21.33 12.26
C SER A 3 2.28 -21.45 10.99
N LEU A 4 1.20 -20.69 10.91
CA LEU A 4 0.49 -20.43 9.66
C LEU A 4 1.45 -19.66 8.75
N ASN A 5 2.14 -20.37 7.86
CA ASN A 5 2.76 -19.77 6.68
C ASN A 5 1.63 -19.18 5.84
N LEU A 6 1.40 -17.89 5.98
CA LEU A 6 0.64 -17.12 5.00
C LEU A 6 1.48 -17.02 3.71
N TYR A 7 1.46 -18.08 2.92
CA TYR A 7 1.87 -17.98 1.53
C TYR A 7 0.87 -17.04 0.85
N GLY A 8 1.30 -15.82 0.53
CA GLY A 8 0.53 -14.93 -0.30
C GLY A 8 0.21 -15.63 -1.63
N LYS A 9 -1.04 -15.57 -2.04
CA LYS A 9 -1.47 -16.07 -3.35
C LYS A 9 -0.78 -15.21 -4.42
N THR A 10 -0.25 -15.83 -5.46
CA THR A 10 0.27 -15.10 -6.62
C THR A 10 -0.88 -14.63 -7.50
N GLY A 11 -0.89 -13.37 -7.87
CA GLY A 11 -1.88 -12.80 -8.79
C GLY A 11 -1.81 -13.46 -10.16
N SER A 12 -2.95 -13.93 -10.63
CA SER A 12 -3.06 -14.71 -11.87
C SER A 12 -2.67 -13.95 -13.14
N ILE A 13 -2.72 -12.62 -13.10
CA ILE A 13 -2.46 -11.76 -14.26
C ILE A 13 -1.07 -11.12 -14.19
N THR A 14 -0.65 -10.65 -13.01
CA THR A 14 0.60 -9.90 -12.87
C THR A 14 1.78 -10.75 -12.40
N GLY A 15 1.51 -11.91 -11.82
CA GLY A 15 2.53 -12.71 -11.12
C GLY A 15 3.04 -12.09 -9.82
N LEU A 16 2.46 -10.96 -9.38
CA LEU A 16 2.81 -10.32 -8.12
C LEU A 16 2.04 -10.96 -6.97
N GLU A 17 2.63 -10.91 -5.78
CA GLU A 17 1.93 -11.38 -4.58
C GLU A 17 0.64 -10.61 -4.32
N ILE A 18 -0.38 -11.30 -3.86
CA ILE A 18 -1.62 -10.75 -3.33
C ILE A 18 -1.92 -11.41 -1.97
N PRO A 19 -2.38 -10.64 -0.97
CA PRO A 19 -2.66 -9.21 -1.05
C PRO A 19 -1.39 -8.35 -1.15
N ARG A 20 -1.51 -7.16 -1.76
CA ARG A 20 -0.44 -6.17 -1.81
C ARG A 20 -0.98 -4.75 -1.80
N PHE A 21 -0.20 -3.80 -1.28
CA PHE A 21 -0.57 -2.40 -1.29
C PHE A 21 -0.11 -1.67 -2.56
N VAL A 22 -0.98 -0.81 -3.05
CA VAL A 22 -0.79 0.13 -4.16
C VAL A 22 -1.33 1.49 -3.75
N SER A 23 -1.23 2.51 -4.61
CA SER A 23 -1.87 3.80 -4.37
C SER A 23 -2.55 4.36 -5.62
N LEU A 24 -3.53 5.24 -5.42
CA LEU A 24 -4.24 5.91 -6.50
C LEU A 24 -3.35 6.91 -7.24
N LYS A 25 -3.49 6.98 -8.57
CA LYS A 25 -2.78 7.97 -9.41
C LYS A 25 -3.44 9.34 -9.42
N SER A 26 -4.77 9.40 -9.26
CA SER A 26 -5.57 10.60 -9.44
C SER A 26 -6.60 10.83 -8.32
N ASN A 27 -7.23 12.00 -8.35
CA ASN A 27 -8.24 12.42 -7.39
C ASN A 27 -9.67 12.01 -7.77
N ASP A 28 -9.87 11.41 -8.93
CA ASP A 28 -11.18 11.05 -9.44
C ASP A 28 -11.14 9.61 -9.95
N VAL A 29 -11.51 8.67 -9.08
CA VAL A 29 -11.38 7.25 -9.36
C VAL A 29 -12.67 6.53 -8.98
N ASN A 30 -13.31 5.94 -9.98
CA ASN A 30 -14.49 5.10 -9.80
C ASN A 30 -14.09 3.66 -9.44
N ILE A 31 -14.71 3.15 -8.40
CA ILE A 31 -14.67 1.74 -8.00
C ILE A 31 -16.00 1.10 -8.39
N ARG A 32 -15.94 -0.06 -9.02
CA ARG A 32 -17.11 -0.74 -9.56
C ARG A 32 -17.39 -2.05 -8.83
N VAL A 33 -18.65 -2.49 -8.88
CA VAL A 33 -19.06 -3.76 -8.26
C VAL A 33 -18.49 -4.99 -8.98
N GLY A 34 -18.01 -4.83 -10.22
CA GLY A 34 -17.44 -5.92 -11.02
C GLY A 34 -16.34 -5.46 -11.99
N PRO A 35 -15.59 -6.41 -12.57
CA PRO A 35 -14.42 -6.14 -13.39
C PRO A 35 -14.76 -5.79 -14.85
N SER A 36 -15.56 -4.75 -15.05
CA SER A 36 -15.86 -4.17 -16.38
C SER A 36 -16.42 -2.75 -16.23
N ILE A 37 -16.27 -1.94 -17.28
CA ILE A 37 -16.88 -0.60 -17.35
C ILE A 37 -18.42 -0.65 -17.36
N ASN A 38 -19.00 -1.78 -17.69
CA ASN A 38 -20.44 -1.99 -17.72
C ASN A 38 -21.05 -2.24 -16.32
N TYR A 39 -20.21 -2.53 -15.32
CA TYR A 39 -20.69 -2.67 -13.95
C TYR A 39 -20.95 -1.29 -13.31
N PRO A 40 -21.96 -1.18 -12.47
CA PRO A 40 -22.24 0.04 -11.72
C PRO A 40 -21.04 0.53 -10.90
N ILE A 41 -20.98 1.84 -10.71
CA ILE A 41 -20.03 2.45 -9.78
C ILE A 41 -20.57 2.23 -8.37
N GLU A 42 -19.76 1.62 -7.52
CA GLU A 42 -20.05 1.38 -6.11
C GLU A 42 -19.59 2.57 -5.25
N LEU A 43 -18.40 3.06 -5.54
CA LEU A 43 -17.73 4.08 -4.76
C LEU A 43 -16.86 4.97 -5.64
N LYS A 44 -16.71 6.23 -5.26
CA LYS A 44 -15.81 7.18 -5.91
C LYS A 44 -14.79 7.72 -4.91
N TYR A 45 -13.50 7.53 -5.22
CA TYR A 45 -12.42 8.14 -4.46
C TYR A 45 -12.04 9.49 -5.07
N VAL A 46 -11.86 10.49 -4.21
CA VAL A 46 -11.51 11.86 -4.59
C VAL A 46 -10.14 12.30 -4.05
N THR A 47 -9.32 11.34 -3.61
CA THR A 47 -8.05 11.63 -2.96
C THR A 47 -6.91 10.88 -3.64
N GLN A 48 -5.99 11.61 -4.25
CA GLN A 48 -4.76 11.06 -4.83
C GLN A 48 -3.87 10.41 -3.77
N ASN A 49 -3.12 9.40 -4.17
CA ASN A 49 -2.21 8.66 -3.31
C ASN A 49 -2.90 7.86 -2.19
N LEU A 50 -4.22 7.76 -2.20
CA LEU A 50 -4.92 6.89 -1.25
C LEU A 50 -4.37 5.47 -1.38
N PRO A 51 -3.89 4.85 -0.29
CA PRO A 51 -3.48 3.47 -0.31
C PRO A 51 -4.68 2.54 -0.51
N LEU A 52 -4.50 1.50 -1.30
CA LEU A 52 -5.46 0.42 -1.50
C LEU A 52 -4.74 -0.91 -1.42
N GLU A 53 -5.39 -1.92 -0.90
CA GLU A 53 -4.90 -3.29 -0.89
C GLU A 53 -5.52 -4.07 -2.05
N ILE A 54 -4.70 -4.61 -2.95
CA ILE A 54 -5.17 -5.47 -4.04
C ILE A 54 -5.29 -6.89 -3.52
N ILE A 55 -6.48 -7.43 -3.61
CA ILE A 55 -6.85 -8.76 -3.07
C ILE A 55 -7.18 -9.79 -4.16
N ASP A 56 -7.41 -9.34 -5.40
CA ASP A 56 -7.64 -10.22 -6.54
C ASP A 56 -7.37 -9.50 -7.87
N GLU A 57 -7.29 -10.27 -8.98
CA GLU A 57 -7.01 -9.77 -10.31
C GLU A 57 -7.90 -10.45 -11.36
N PHE A 58 -8.37 -9.66 -12.31
CA PHE A 58 -9.07 -10.15 -13.50
C PHE A 58 -8.75 -9.23 -14.69
N ASP A 59 -8.08 -9.75 -15.72
CA ASP A 59 -7.66 -8.98 -16.90
C ASP A 59 -7.00 -7.64 -16.53
N VAL A 60 -7.58 -6.52 -16.95
CA VAL A 60 -7.09 -5.16 -16.63
C VAL A 60 -7.61 -4.62 -15.30
N TRP A 61 -8.43 -5.38 -14.59
CA TRP A 61 -9.08 -4.99 -13.35
C TRP A 61 -8.38 -5.57 -12.14
N ARG A 62 -8.43 -4.83 -11.04
CA ARG A 62 -7.89 -5.23 -9.73
C ARG A 62 -8.98 -5.09 -8.69
N LYS A 63 -9.24 -6.17 -7.96
CA LYS A 63 -10.15 -6.12 -6.81
C LYS A 63 -9.39 -5.49 -5.66
N SER A 64 -9.90 -4.39 -5.15
CA SER A 64 -9.25 -3.59 -4.12
C SER A 64 -10.08 -3.52 -2.85
N ARG A 65 -9.40 -3.32 -1.73
CA ARG A 65 -9.97 -3.02 -0.42
C ARG A 65 -9.33 -1.76 0.15
N ASP A 66 -10.13 -0.87 0.73
CA ASP A 66 -9.63 0.31 1.44
C ASP A 66 -9.50 0.09 2.96
N GLN A 67 -9.07 1.12 3.68
CA GLN A 67 -8.89 1.10 5.13
C GLN A 67 -10.22 0.82 5.89
N GLU A 68 -11.35 1.23 5.33
CA GLU A 68 -12.67 1.07 5.95
C GLU A 68 -13.27 -0.31 5.67
N GLY A 69 -12.64 -1.10 4.78
CA GLY A 69 -13.09 -2.42 4.37
C GLY A 69 -13.99 -2.41 3.14
N ASN A 70 -14.18 -1.28 2.46
CA ASN A 70 -14.90 -1.22 1.21
C ASN A 70 -14.16 -1.97 0.12
N ILE A 71 -14.87 -2.82 -0.63
CA ILE A 71 -14.31 -3.69 -1.66
C ILE A 71 -14.94 -3.36 -3.01
N GLY A 72 -14.11 -3.32 -4.05
CA GLY A 72 -14.60 -3.16 -5.42
C GLY A 72 -13.48 -3.25 -6.44
N TRP A 73 -13.83 -3.08 -7.72
CA TRP A 73 -12.93 -3.25 -8.84
C TRP A 73 -12.46 -1.93 -9.41
N ILE A 74 -11.14 -1.80 -9.57
CA ILE A 74 -10.46 -0.63 -10.12
C ILE A 74 -9.68 -1.03 -11.38
N HIS A 75 -9.65 -0.16 -12.38
CA HIS A 75 -8.82 -0.36 -13.57
C HIS A 75 -7.33 -0.14 -13.25
N LYS A 76 -6.46 -1.02 -13.74
CA LYS A 76 -5.01 -0.99 -13.47
C LYS A 76 -4.31 0.32 -13.81
N SER A 77 -4.83 1.09 -14.78
CA SER A 77 -4.25 2.39 -15.16
C SER A 77 -4.40 3.48 -14.09
N LEU A 78 -5.33 3.30 -13.15
CA LEU A 78 -5.65 4.27 -12.11
C LEU A 78 -4.83 4.08 -10.82
N ILE A 79 -4.02 3.02 -10.76
CA ILE A 79 -3.16 2.69 -9.62
C ILE A 79 -1.69 2.71 -9.99
N LYS A 80 -0.84 2.84 -8.98
CA LYS A 80 0.64 2.81 -9.08
C LYS A 80 1.24 2.04 -7.92
N GLY A 81 2.45 1.52 -8.12
CA GLY A 81 3.20 0.76 -7.11
C GLY A 81 3.84 1.61 -6.02
N ASP A 82 3.84 2.95 -6.13
CA ASP A 82 4.32 3.83 -5.07
C ASP A 82 3.55 3.57 -3.78
N ARG A 83 4.29 3.40 -2.69
CA ARG A 83 3.70 3.08 -1.38
C ARG A 83 3.38 4.36 -0.62
N TYR A 84 2.15 4.42 -0.17
CA TYR A 84 1.64 5.44 0.73
C TYR A 84 0.94 4.77 1.90
N ILE A 85 0.80 5.49 2.99
CA ILE A 85 0.06 5.09 4.18
C ILE A 85 -0.98 6.15 4.52
N ILE A 86 -1.99 5.74 5.26
CA ILE A 86 -2.96 6.63 5.86
C ILE A 86 -2.89 6.49 7.38
N THR A 87 -2.90 7.63 8.09
CA THR A 87 -2.81 7.68 9.54
C THR A 87 -4.17 7.46 10.20
N GLY A 88 -4.12 6.95 11.42
CA GLY A 88 -5.28 6.66 12.24
C GLY A 88 -5.67 5.20 12.20
N SER A 89 -5.59 4.54 13.35
CA SER A 89 -6.17 3.22 13.56
C SER A 89 -7.66 3.36 13.88
N LYS A 90 -8.37 2.23 13.95
CA LYS A 90 -9.78 2.21 14.38
C LYS A 90 -10.00 2.79 15.78
N ILE A 91 -8.94 2.87 16.59
CA ILE A 91 -9.00 3.24 18.01
C ILE A 91 -8.52 4.68 18.25
N ASN A 92 -7.50 5.15 17.50
CA ASN A 92 -6.84 6.43 17.77
C ASN A 92 -7.18 7.47 16.70
N ALA A 93 -7.67 8.63 17.13
CA ALA A 93 -7.96 9.78 16.26
C ALA A 93 -6.68 10.52 15.81
N GLU A 94 -5.59 10.35 16.53
CA GLU A 94 -4.30 11.01 16.28
C GLU A 94 -3.16 9.99 16.35
N THR A 95 -2.07 10.31 15.66
CA THR A 95 -0.86 9.51 15.58
C THR A 95 0.33 10.37 15.94
N ASP A 96 1.13 9.94 16.91
CA ASP A 96 2.38 10.61 17.27
C ASP A 96 3.38 10.54 16.11
N LEU A 97 4.00 11.68 15.81
CA LEU A 97 5.14 11.78 14.92
C LEU A 97 6.41 11.90 15.76
N PHE A 98 7.36 11.01 15.56
CA PHE A 98 8.61 10.95 16.29
C PHE A 98 9.80 11.39 15.43
N SER A 99 10.81 11.99 16.04
CA SER A 99 12.07 12.37 15.38
C SER A 99 12.86 11.14 14.88
N ARG A 100 12.80 10.04 15.62
CA ARG A 100 13.40 8.73 15.34
C ARG A 100 12.63 7.64 16.08
N PRO A 101 12.82 6.35 15.75
CA PRO A 101 12.27 5.25 16.53
C PRO A 101 12.64 5.38 18.01
N ARG A 102 11.62 5.30 18.88
CA ARG A 102 11.76 5.51 20.34
C ARG A 102 12.33 6.89 20.76
N GLY A 103 12.28 7.86 19.85
CA GLY A 103 12.73 9.23 20.11
C GLY A 103 11.64 10.11 20.73
N GLN A 104 11.89 11.41 20.70
CA GLN A 104 10.92 12.38 21.17
C GLN A 104 9.79 12.56 20.15
N THR A 105 8.56 12.74 20.65
CA THR A 105 7.43 13.20 19.86
C THR A 105 7.69 14.62 19.39
N VAL A 106 7.63 14.84 18.09
CA VAL A 106 7.84 16.14 17.44
C VAL A 106 6.56 16.73 16.86
N GLY A 107 5.47 15.99 16.92
CA GLY A 107 4.15 16.45 16.45
C GLY A 107 3.08 15.38 16.56
N LEU A 108 1.85 15.80 16.31
CA LEU A 108 0.67 14.96 16.23
C LEU A 108 0.08 15.03 14.83
N ILE A 109 -0.30 13.90 14.28
CA ILE A 109 -0.93 13.78 12.97
C ILE A 109 -2.38 13.31 13.16
N LYS A 110 -3.31 14.07 12.63
CA LYS A 110 -4.74 13.69 12.64
C LYS A 110 -4.99 12.46 11.79
N LYS A 111 -6.06 11.75 12.10
CA LYS A 111 -6.59 10.63 11.32
C LYS A 111 -6.83 11.02 9.86
N ASN A 112 -6.75 10.03 8.97
CA ASN A 112 -7.02 10.14 7.54
C ASN A 112 -6.06 11.05 6.76
N ASN A 113 -4.85 11.27 7.29
CA ASN A 113 -3.79 11.94 6.53
C ASN A 113 -2.94 10.93 5.76
N ILE A 114 -2.72 11.22 4.49
CA ILE A 114 -1.93 10.37 3.59
C ILE A 114 -0.49 10.88 3.56
N PHE A 115 0.46 9.96 3.77
CA PHE A 115 1.90 10.21 3.71
C PHE A 115 2.58 9.20 2.78
N LYS A 116 3.66 9.64 2.17
CA LYS A 116 4.54 8.73 1.43
C LYS A 116 5.30 7.84 2.40
N LEU A 117 5.36 6.55 2.08
CA LEU A 117 6.14 5.59 2.82
C LEU A 117 7.57 5.59 2.32
N GLU A 118 8.54 5.86 3.20
CA GLU A 118 9.96 5.88 2.86
C GLU A 118 10.67 4.59 3.25
N SER A 119 10.48 4.14 4.48
CA SER A 119 11.02 2.88 4.99
C SER A 119 10.26 2.40 6.21
N CYS A 120 10.26 1.09 6.46
CA CYS A 120 9.74 0.48 7.68
C CYS A 120 10.69 -0.58 8.21
N ASN A 121 10.86 -0.62 9.51
CA ASN A 121 11.34 -1.79 10.25
C ASN A 121 10.16 -2.58 10.83
N LEU A 122 10.40 -3.44 11.79
CA LEU A 122 9.34 -4.27 12.39
C LEU A 122 8.19 -3.45 12.98
N ASN A 123 8.48 -2.37 13.70
CA ASN A 123 7.50 -1.63 14.48
C ASN A 123 7.28 -0.18 14.02
N TRP A 124 8.22 0.39 13.27
CA TRP A 124 8.27 1.80 12.93
C TRP A 124 8.33 2.04 11.44
N CYS A 125 7.63 3.06 10.97
CA CYS A 125 7.70 3.51 9.58
C CYS A 125 8.15 4.97 9.50
N LYS A 126 9.09 5.25 8.60
CA LYS A 126 9.46 6.60 8.20
C LYS A 126 8.53 7.08 7.11
N ILE A 127 7.95 8.23 7.31
CA ILE A 127 6.96 8.84 6.41
C ILE A 127 7.36 10.26 6.03
N SER A 128 6.85 10.73 4.89
CA SER A 128 7.09 12.10 4.43
C SER A 128 5.90 12.68 3.67
N LYS A 129 5.69 14.01 3.81
CA LYS A 129 4.72 14.79 3.04
C LYS A 129 5.11 16.27 3.06
N GLY A 130 5.58 16.81 1.93
CA GLY A 130 6.11 18.18 1.89
C GLY A 130 7.29 18.36 2.85
N SER A 131 7.19 19.32 3.76
CA SER A 131 8.21 19.58 4.79
C SER A 131 8.10 18.63 6.00
N VAL A 132 6.99 17.93 6.16
CA VAL A 132 6.78 17.01 7.28
C VAL A 132 7.47 15.68 6.98
N ASN A 133 8.38 15.27 7.86
CA ASN A 133 8.98 13.95 7.85
C ASN A 133 9.23 13.48 9.29
N GLY A 134 9.18 12.17 9.49
CA GLY A 134 9.39 11.59 10.81
C GLY A 134 9.03 10.12 10.83
N TRP A 135 8.89 9.59 12.03
CA TRP A 135 8.62 8.21 12.30
C TRP A 135 7.29 8.03 13.02
N VAL A 136 6.54 7.02 12.63
CA VAL A 136 5.26 6.64 13.25
C VAL A 136 5.29 5.16 13.63
N LEU A 137 4.51 4.79 14.63
CA LEU A 137 4.27 3.37 14.95
C LEU A 137 3.43 2.73 13.86
N LYS A 138 3.82 1.53 13.45
CA LYS A 138 3.15 0.79 12.38
C LYS A 138 1.69 0.46 12.72
N GLU A 139 1.38 0.20 13.97
CA GLU A 139 0.03 -0.09 14.47
C GLU A 139 -0.97 1.09 14.29
N ASN A 140 -0.45 2.31 14.16
CA ASN A 140 -1.27 3.52 14.02
C ASN A 140 -1.50 3.94 12.56
N ILE A 141 -1.06 3.13 11.60
CA ILE A 141 -1.16 3.43 10.17
C ILE A 141 -1.72 2.24 9.39
N TRP A 142 -2.29 2.53 8.23
CA TRP A 142 -2.72 1.53 7.26
C TRP A 142 -2.00 1.74 5.92
N GLY A 143 -1.69 0.66 5.19
CA GLY A 143 -0.91 0.69 3.95
C GLY A 143 0.41 -0.10 4.02
N ILE A 144 0.64 -0.81 5.14
CA ILE A 144 1.79 -1.68 5.39
C ILE A 144 1.34 -2.90 6.21
N TYR A 145 1.93 -4.07 5.99
CA TYR A 145 1.64 -5.27 6.79
C TYR A 145 2.46 -5.30 8.08
N GLU A 146 1.94 -5.97 9.10
CA GLU A 146 2.55 -6.02 10.44
C GLU A 146 4.01 -6.46 10.41
N GLY A 147 4.34 -7.56 9.76
CA GLY A 147 5.71 -8.09 9.67
C GLY A 147 6.55 -7.52 8.53
N GLU A 148 5.99 -6.66 7.69
CA GLU A 148 6.66 -6.18 6.47
C GLU A 148 7.81 -5.22 6.78
N ILE A 149 9.00 -5.51 6.25
CA ILE A 149 10.14 -4.58 6.23
C ILE A 149 10.17 -3.94 4.85
N TYR A 150 10.16 -2.62 4.82
CA TYR A 150 10.12 -1.87 3.57
C TYR A 150 11.26 -0.85 3.50
N ASN A 151 11.94 -0.78 2.36
CA ASN A 151 12.93 0.26 2.09
C ASN A 151 12.86 0.67 0.62
N ARG A 152 12.34 1.87 0.39
CA ARG A 152 12.17 2.43 -0.94
C ARG A 152 13.48 2.50 -1.74
N LYS A 153 14.62 2.77 -1.10
CA LYS A 153 15.91 2.96 -1.77
C LYS A 153 16.50 1.64 -2.28
N PHE A 154 16.18 0.52 -1.64
CA PHE A 154 16.74 -0.80 -1.98
C PHE A 154 15.82 -1.67 -2.84
N TYR A 155 14.51 -1.45 -2.76
CA TYR A 155 13.54 -2.34 -3.40
C TYR A 155 13.49 -2.21 -4.92
N GLN A 156 13.58 -1.02 -5.46
CA GLN A 156 13.43 -0.77 -6.91
C GLN A 156 14.59 -1.32 -7.75
N PRO A 157 15.88 -1.13 -7.40
CA PRO A 157 16.99 -1.66 -8.20
C PRO A 157 17.09 -3.18 -8.17
N LEU A 158 16.86 -3.82 -7.00
CA LEU A 158 17.00 -5.27 -6.84
C LEU A 158 15.89 -6.04 -7.56
N ILE A 159 14.65 -5.57 -7.49
CA ILE A 159 13.52 -6.16 -8.22
C ILE A 159 13.75 -6.01 -9.73
N ASN A 160 14.17 -4.84 -10.21
CA ASN A 160 14.44 -4.62 -11.62
C ASN A 160 15.60 -5.48 -12.13
N GLN A 161 16.62 -5.73 -11.31
CA GLN A 161 17.74 -6.59 -11.64
C GLN A 161 17.35 -8.07 -11.64
N TYR A 162 16.56 -8.49 -10.67
CA TYR A 162 16.02 -9.86 -10.58
C TYR A 162 15.13 -10.20 -11.79
N TRP A 163 14.22 -9.29 -12.17
CA TRP A 163 13.39 -9.45 -13.35
C TRP A 163 14.16 -9.41 -14.67
N LYS A 164 15.24 -8.62 -14.77
CA LYS A 164 16.15 -8.66 -15.92
C LYS A 164 16.84 -10.02 -16.06
N ILE A 165 17.28 -10.61 -14.96
CA ILE A 165 17.93 -11.93 -14.94
C ILE A 165 16.95 -13.03 -15.33
N LEU A 166 15.74 -13.04 -14.79
CA LEU A 166 14.71 -14.01 -15.14
C LEU A 166 14.26 -13.92 -16.60
N ASN A 167 14.19 -12.71 -17.17
CA ASN A 167 13.76 -12.50 -18.56
C ASN A 167 14.93 -12.60 -19.57
N SER A 168 16.17 -12.70 -19.13
CA SER A 168 17.34 -12.82 -20.02
C SER A 168 17.63 -14.24 -20.51
N GLY A 169 16.82 -15.23 -20.11
CA GLY A 169 16.93 -16.61 -20.64
C GLY A 169 18.24 -17.34 -20.24
N LEU A 170 18.90 -16.94 -19.18
CA LEU A 170 20.17 -17.54 -18.71
C LEU A 170 20.01 -18.89 -17.98
N PHE A 171 18.81 -19.46 -17.99
CA PHE A 171 18.54 -20.82 -17.51
C PHE A 171 17.82 -21.63 -18.60
N ASN A 172 18.49 -21.90 -19.71
CA ASN A 172 18.21 -23.01 -20.62
C ASN A 172 19.30 -24.06 -20.43
#